data_34a1de2d01452fa69a9d13a872ae468f
#
_entry.id   34a1de2d01452fa69a9d13a872ae468f
#
_cell.length_a   1.000
_cell.length_b   1.000
_cell.length_c   1.000
_cell.angle_alpha   90.00
_cell.angle_beta   90.00
_cell.angle_gamma   90.00
#
_symmetry.space_group_name_H-M   'P 1'
#
loop_
_entity.id
_entity.type
_entity.pdbx_description
1 polymer ?
#
loop_
_entity_poly.entity_id
_entity_poly.type
_entity_poly.pdbx_seq_one_letter_code
_entity_poly.pdbx_strand_id
1 'polypeptide(L)'
;MSVLEIKNVSFSYDGKKRILEDVNLTLERGELVSILGASGGGKTTLFSVIAGLNRPQTGQVLLNGEDITGRPGRISYMLQKDHLLPYYTIEDNVSLPLVIRGMKKQEARARAAELLPHFGLAGTAKDYPAQLSGGMRQRAALLRTYLFSGEAALLDEPFSALDTLTKADMHRWYLSVMEEIRLSTFFITHDIDEAILLSDRVCLLGGRPGSIRAEFKIDEPRPRTEDFALSERFLEYKRQISAKLKELAAERH
;
A
#
# COMPACT_ATOMS: atom_id res chain seq x y z
N MET A 1 11.55 -12.72 -9.27
CA MET A 1 12.61 -12.26 -8.32
C MET A 1 12.00 -11.24 -7.39
N SER A 2 12.10 -11.49 -6.09
CA SER A 2 11.51 -10.61 -5.09
C SER A 2 12.18 -9.22 -5.11
N VAL A 3 11.35 -8.18 -5.11
CA VAL A 3 11.81 -6.79 -5.02
C VAL A 3 11.95 -6.38 -3.55
N LEU A 4 11.12 -6.94 -2.67
CA LEU A 4 11.13 -6.64 -1.24
C LEU A 4 11.00 -7.94 -0.44
N GLU A 5 11.87 -8.11 0.55
CA GLU A 5 11.86 -9.27 1.43
C GLU A 5 11.92 -8.83 2.89
N ILE A 6 11.02 -9.35 3.69
CA ILE A 6 10.95 -9.19 5.13
C ILE A 6 11.27 -10.54 5.74
N LYS A 7 12.36 -10.63 6.52
CA LYS A 7 12.89 -11.89 7.07
C LYS A 7 12.96 -11.85 8.58
N ASN A 8 12.20 -12.71 9.25
CA ASN A 8 12.19 -12.95 10.69
C ASN A 8 12.06 -11.67 11.53
N VAL A 9 11.25 -10.71 11.04
CA VAL A 9 11.11 -9.41 11.68
C VAL A 9 10.28 -9.51 12.95
N SER A 10 10.88 -9.08 14.09
CA SER A 10 10.17 -8.89 15.35
C SER A 10 10.36 -7.46 15.85
N PHE A 11 9.26 -6.87 16.37
CA PHE A 11 9.25 -5.47 16.78
C PHE A 11 8.45 -5.22 18.07
N SER A 12 9.00 -4.32 18.88
CA SER A 12 8.38 -3.75 20.09
C SER A 12 8.75 -2.27 20.20
N TYR A 13 7.80 -1.43 20.68
CA TYR A 13 8.09 0.00 20.92
C TYR A 13 8.89 0.24 22.21
N ASP A 14 8.68 -0.56 23.23
CA ASP A 14 9.24 -0.40 24.57
C ASP A 14 10.25 -1.51 24.95
N GLY A 15 10.52 -2.42 24.04
CA GLY A 15 11.36 -3.59 24.28
C GLY A 15 10.71 -4.66 25.17
N LYS A 16 9.51 -4.43 25.70
CA LYS A 16 8.82 -5.35 26.63
C LYS A 16 7.67 -6.08 25.94
N LYS A 17 6.75 -5.31 25.32
CA LYS A 17 5.58 -5.87 24.65
C LYS A 17 5.80 -5.98 23.17
N ARG A 18 5.96 -7.22 22.68
CA ARG A 18 6.06 -7.48 21.24
C ARG A 18 4.77 -7.11 20.53
N ILE A 19 4.90 -6.37 19.44
CA ILE A 19 3.81 -6.01 18.53
C ILE A 19 3.83 -6.92 17.31
N LEU A 20 5.04 -7.22 16.80
CA LEU A 20 5.27 -8.15 15.69
C LEU A 20 6.23 -9.23 16.13
N GLU A 21 6.03 -10.46 15.67
CA GLU A 21 6.88 -11.60 15.96
C GLU A 21 7.06 -12.47 14.72
N ASP A 22 8.32 -12.70 14.37
CA ASP A 22 8.73 -13.58 13.28
C ASP A 22 7.95 -13.36 11.98
N VAL A 23 7.82 -12.08 11.57
CA VAL A 23 7.12 -11.75 10.33
C VAL A 23 8.03 -12.05 9.15
N ASN A 24 7.52 -12.88 8.24
CA ASN A 24 8.15 -13.23 6.98
C ASN A 24 7.21 -12.89 5.83
N LEU A 25 7.64 -12.08 4.87
CA LEU A 25 6.88 -11.67 3.69
C LEU A 25 7.81 -11.42 2.51
N THR A 26 7.31 -11.67 1.32
CA THR A 26 8.00 -11.32 0.07
C THR A 26 7.06 -10.55 -0.85
N LEU A 27 7.61 -9.70 -1.69
CA LEU A 27 6.90 -8.99 -2.75
C LEU A 27 7.67 -9.18 -4.05
N GLU A 28 7.03 -9.81 -5.03
CA GLU A 28 7.63 -10.00 -6.35
C GLU A 28 7.48 -8.73 -7.21
N ARG A 29 8.28 -8.63 -8.27
CA ARG A 29 8.21 -7.47 -9.16
C ARG A 29 6.86 -7.39 -9.88
N GLY A 30 6.17 -6.25 -9.76
CA GLY A 30 4.84 -6.01 -10.32
C GLY A 30 3.70 -6.71 -9.56
N GLU A 31 4.00 -7.40 -8.44
CA GLU A 31 2.98 -8.03 -7.60
C GLU A 31 2.22 -7.01 -6.75
N LEU A 32 0.92 -7.22 -6.61
CA LEU A 32 0.08 -6.54 -5.62
C LEU A 32 -0.28 -7.51 -4.50
N VAL A 33 0.15 -7.22 -3.28
CA VAL A 33 -0.11 -8.06 -2.09
C VAL A 33 -0.89 -7.26 -1.07
N SER A 34 -2.06 -7.73 -0.68
CA SER A 34 -2.81 -7.12 0.42
C SER A 34 -2.48 -7.75 1.77
N ILE A 35 -2.51 -6.93 2.81
CA ILE A 35 -2.38 -7.35 4.20
C ILE A 35 -3.69 -7.06 4.92
N LEU A 36 -4.43 -8.11 5.23
CA LEU A 36 -5.65 -8.08 6.04
C LEU A 36 -5.34 -8.44 7.49
N GLY A 37 -6.14 -7.92 8.39
CA GLY A 37 -6.07 -8.26 9.80
C GLY A 37 -6.90 -7.30 10.65
N ALA A 38 -7.22 -7.69 11.87
CA ALA A 38 -8.02 -6.86 12.75
C ALA A 38 -7.33 -5.54 13.13
N SER A 39 -8.11 -4.52 13.48
CA SER A 39 -7.59 -3.25 14.01
C SER A 39 -6.71 -3.51 15.23
N GLY A 40 -5.58 -2.77 15.33
CA GLY A 40 -4.59 -2.96 16.39
C GLY A 40 -3.76 -4.25 16.26
N GLY A 41 -3.82 -4.97 15.14
CA GLY A 41 -3.05 -6.18 14.88
C GLY A 41 -1.59 -5.95 14.45
N GLY A 42 -1.13 -4.69 14.36
CA GLY A 42 0.26 -4.37 14.01
C GLY A 42 0.51 -4.06 12.53
N LYS A 43 -0.52 -3.94 11.69
CA LYS A 43 -0.37 -3.68 10.24
C LYS A 43 0.41 -2.39 9.93
N THR A 44 -0.03 -1.26 10.47
CA THR A 44 0.66 0.04 10.32
C THR A 44 2.06 0.01 10.95
N THR A 45 2.24 -0.72 12.07
CA THR A 45 3.54 -0.94 12.68
C THR A 45 4.47 -1.72 11.74
N LEU A 46 3.96 -2.77 11.08
CA LEU A 46 4.71 -3.53 10.08
C LEU A 46 5.16 -2.62 8.94
N PHE A 47 4.27 -1.80 8.40
CA PHE A 47 4.63 -0.84 7.35
C PHE A 47 5.66 0.19 7.82
N SER A 48 5.55 0.67 9.06
CA SER A 48 6.55 1.59 9.63
C SER A 48 7.93 0.94 9.77
N VAL A 49 7.99 -0.37 10.07
CA VAL A 49 9.24 -1.13 10.11
C VAL A 49 9.79 -1.33 8.69
N ILE A 50 8.96 -1.73 7.73
CA ILE A 50 9.37 -1.92 6.33
C ILE A 50 9.88 -0.60 5.72
N ALA A 51 9.20 0.53 6.01
CA ALA A 51 9.61 1.86 5.57
C ALA A 51 10.89 2.38 6.25
N GLY A 52 11.43 1.64 7.22
CA GLY A 52 12.62 2.03 7.97
C GLY A 52 12.40 3.12 9.02
N LEU A 53 11.13 3.51 9.27
CA LEU A 53 10.76 4.51 10.30
C LEU A 53 10.96 3.96 11.72
N ASN A 54 10.76 2.65 11.87
CA ASN A 54 11.03 1.92 13.10
C ASN A 54 12.06 0.82 12.83
N ARG A 55 13.07 0.71 13.69
CA ARG A 55 14.08 -0.36 13.58
C ARG A 55 13.61 -1.58 14.36
N PRO A 56 13.49 -2.77 13.74
CA PRO A 56 13.11 -3.99 14.43
C PRO A 56 14.25 -4.47 15.38
N GLN A 57 13.90 -5.24 16.40
CA GLN A 57 14.87 -5.87 17.30
C GLN A 57 15.56 -7.04 16.63
N THR A 58 14.84 -7.77 15.78
CA THR A 58 15.39 -8.90 15.01
C THR A 58 14.88 -8.87 13.58
N GLY A 59 15.60 -9.57 12.71
CA GLY A 59 15.23 -9.71 11.31
C GLY A 59 15.77 -8.60 10.42
N GLN A 60 15.42 -8.68 9.16
CA GLN A 60 15.92 -7.80 8.10
C GLN A 60 14.82 -7.42 7.11
N VAL A 61 14.96 -6.24 6.52
CA VAL A 61 14.17 -5.77 5.37
C VAL A 61 15.13 -5.54 4.22
N LEU A 62 14.95 -6.29 3.13
CA LEU A 62 15.82 -6.23 1.95
C LEU A 62 15.03 -5.66 0.77
N LEU A 63 15.56 -4.64 0.11
CA LEU A 63 15.03 -4.06 -1.14
C LEU A 63 16.02 -4.37 -2.26
N ASN A 64 15.60 -5.16 -3.28
CA ASN A 64 16.47 -5.68 -4.34
C ASN A 64 17.77 -6.33 -3.77
N GLY A 65 17.66 -7.04 -2.65
CA GLY A 65 18.79 -7.68 -1.98
C GLY A 65 19.64 -6.75 -1.09
N GLU A 66 19.44 -5.43 -1.13
CA GLU A 66 20.11 -4.48 -0.24
C GLU A 66 19.40 -4.42 1.12
N ASP A 67 20.13 -4.51 2.23
CA ASP A 67 19.58 -4.33 3.57
C ASP A 67 19.24 -2.86 3.83
N ILE A 68 17.93 -2.57 3.95
CA ILE A 68 17.39 -1.26 4.26
C ILE A 68 16.82 -1.15 5.69
N THR A 69 17.11 -2.12 6.54
CA THR A 69 16.56 -2.22 7.89
C THR A 69 16.82 -0.97 8.73
N GLY A 70 15.75 -0.29 9.15
CA GLY A 70 15.83 0.97 9.92
C GLY A 70 16.45 2.14 9.15
N ARG A 71 16.41 2.11 7.82
CA ARG A 71 16.89 3.19 6.94
C ARG A 71 15.69 3.85 6.24
N PRO A 72 15.14 4.96 6.75
CA PRO A 72 14.03 5.65 6.13
C PRO A 72 14.40 6.25 4.77
N GLY A 73 13.40 6.49 3.94
CA GLY A 73 13.60 7.12 2.63
C GLY A 73 14.08 6.16 1.53
N ARG A 74 14.00 4.84 1.73
CA ARG A 74 14.39 3.82 0.75
C ARG A 74 13.19 3.22 0.01
N ILE A 75 12.00 3.25 0.61
CA ILE A 75 10.76 2.72 0.04
C ILE A 75 9.65 3.77 0.13
N SER A 76 8.77 3.78 -0.85
CA SER A 76 7.61 4.68 -0.86
C SER A 76 6.59 4.27 0.18
N TYR A 77 6.03 5.22 0.92
CA TYR A 77 4.99 4.96 1.90
C TYR A 77 3.87 5.99 1.81
N MET A 78 2.70 5.55 1.38
CA MET A 78 1.46 6.32 1.41
C MET A 78 0.71 6.00 2.70
N LEU A 79 0.56 6.99 3.55
CA LEU A 79 -0.19 6.89 4.80
C LEU A 79 -1.70 6.93 4.52
N GLN A 80 -2.51 6.49 5.50
CA GLN A 80 -3.97 6.43 5.40
C GLN A 80 -4.62 7.76 4.98
N LYS A 81 -4.11 8.89 5.47
CA LYS A 81 -4.50 10.23 4.99
C LYS A 81 -3.61 10.66 3.85
N ASP A 82 -4.13 11.48 2.94
CA ASP A 82 -3.39 11.97 1.78
C ASP A 82 -2.15 12.81 2.13
N HIS A 83 -2.16 13.50 3.29
CA HIS A 83 -1.07 14.36 3.77
C HIS A 83 -0.50 15.29 2.69
N LEU A 84 -1.37 15.78 1.81
CA LEU A 84 -0.99 16.84 0.89
C LEU A 84 -0.76 18.13 1.67
N LEU A 85 0.30 18.85 1.32
CA LEU A 85 0.63 20.12 1.95
C LEU A 85 -0.40 21.16 1.50
N PRO A 86 -1.20 21.74 2.40
CA PRO A 86 -2.39 22.54 2.03
C PRO A 86 -2.06 23.84 1.29
N TYR A 87 -0.85 24.38 1.50
CA TYR A 87 -0.38 25.62 0.88
C TYR A 87 0.53 25.39 -0.34
N TYR A 88 0.65 24.14 -0.78
CA TYR A 88 1.36 23.77 -2.01
C TYR A 88 0.34 23.43 -3.09
N THR A 89 0.65 23.81 -4.34
CA THR A 89 -0.14 23.34 -5.48
C THR A 89 -0.02 21.82 -5.66
N ILE A 90 -0.87 21.24 -6.48
CA ILE A 90 -0.82 19.79 -6.76
C ILE A 90 0.50 19.42 -7.42
N GLU A 91 0.98 20.20 -8.38
CA GLU A 91 2.31 19.95 -9.00
C GLU A 91 3.44 20.01 -7.96
N ASP A 92 3.39 20.95 -7.01
CA ASP A 92 4.39 21.06 -5.94
C ASP A 92 4.31 19.88 -4.96
N ASN A 93 3.10 19.46 -4.60
CA ASN A 93 2.89 18.29 -3.74
C ASN A 93 3.44 17.00 -4.35
N VAL A 94 3.08 16.72 -5.61
CA VAL A 94 3.47 15.46 -6.25
C VAL A 94 4.94 15.43 -6.65
N SER A 95 5.53 16.59 -7.01
CA SER A 95 6.96 16.67 -7.35
C SER A 95 7.90 16.73 -6.16
N LEU A 96 7.39 16.94 -4.95
CA LEU A 96 8.18 17.11 -3.73
C LEU A 96 9.24 16.02 -3.50
N PRO A 97 8.96 14.72 -3.69
CA PRO A 97 9.96 13.66 -3.52
C PRO A 97 11.19 13.82 -4.44
N LEU A 98 10.98 14.29 -5.66
CA LEU A 98 12.06 14.53 -6.62
C LEU A 98 12.93 15.72 -6.18
N VAL A 99 12.30 16.78 -5.66
CA VAL A 99 13.02 17.94 -5.12
C VAL A 99 13.86 17.56 -3.90
N ILE A 100 13.30 16.76 -2.98
CA ILE A 100 14.02 16.25 -1.80
C ILE A 100 15.26 15.44 -2.20
N ARG A 101 15.18 14.73 -3.34
CA ARG A 101 16.30 13.96 -3.89
C ARG A 101 17.30 14.81 -4.69
N GLY A 102 17.15 16.13 -4.69
CA GLY A 102 18.07 17.07 -5.31
C GLY A 102 17.76 17.48 -6.74
N MET A 103 16.63 17.04 -7.32
CA MET A 103 16.19 17.53 -8.64
C MET A 103 15.79 19.00 -8.56
N LYS A 104 16.13 19.79 -9.56
CA LYS A 104 15.71 21.20 -9.64
C LYS A 104 14.18 21.29 -9.68
N LYS A 105 13.61 22.23 -8.91
CA LYS A 105 12.15 22.38 -8.75
C LYS A 105 11.40 22.47 -10.09
N GLN A 106 11.94 23.19 -11.06
CA GLN A 106 11.32 23.35 -12.38
C GLN A 106 11.27 22.01 -13.15
N GLU A 107 12.34 21.24 -13.10
CA GLU A 107 12.44 19.91 -13.73
C GLU A 107 11.51 18.91 -13.04
N ALA A 108 11.48 18.91 -11.70
CA ALA A 108 10.59 18.06 -10.91
C ALA A 108 9.10 18.35 -11.22
N ARG A 109 8.72 19.62 -11.35
CA ARG A 109 7.36 20.02 -11.75
C ARG A 109 7.03 19.56 -13.18
N ALA A 110 7.96 19.72 -14.14
CA ALA A 110 7.74 19.27 -15.51
C ALA A 110 7.45 17.76 -15.54
N ARG A 111 8.27 16.97 -14.84
CA ARG A 111 8.08 15.51 -14.74
C ARG A 111 6.76 15.14 -14.05
N ALA A 112 6.35 15.86 -13.02
CA ALA A 112 5.06 15.66 -12.38
C ALA A 112 3.91 16.00 -13.33
N ALA A 113 4.01 17.10 -14.08
CA ALA A 113 2.97 17.55 -15.01
C ALA A 113 2.71 16.54 -16.13
N GLU A 114 3.74 15.85 -16.62
CA GLU A 114 3.61 14.77 -17.61
C GLU A 114 2.76 13.59 -17.10
N LEU A 115 2.80 13.31 -15.80
CA LEU A 115 2.10 12.18 -15.20
C LEU A 115 0.70 12.52 -14.67
N LEU A 116 0.39 13.79 -14.40
CA LEU A 116 -0.92 14.20 -13.90
C LEU A 116 -2.10 13.67 -14.74
N PRO A 117 -2.07 13.70 -16.09
CA PRO A 117 -3.16 13.15 -16.90
C PRO A 117 -3.34 11.64 -16.70
N HIS A 118 -2.26 10.85 -16.64
CA HIS A 118 -2.30 9.39 -16.40
C HIS A 118 -2.94 9.06 -15.05
N PHE A 119 -2.77 9.94 -14.07
CA PHE A 119 -3.38 9.81 -12.75
C PHE A 119 -4.78 10.45 -12.65
N GLY A 120 -5.38 10.85 -13.80
CA GLY A 120 -6.71 11.46 -13.83
C GLY A 120 -6.77 12.83 -13.15
N LEU A 121 -5.66 13.56 -13.19
CA LEU A 121 -5.47 14.89 -12.60
C LEU A 121 -5.16 15.95 -13.66
N ALA A 122 -5.60 15.73 -14.92
CA ALA A 122 -5.40 16.70 -15.98
C ALA A 122 -5.99 18.07 -15.60
N GLY A 123 -5.24 19.15 -15.83
CA GLY A 123 -5.69 20.52 -15.56
C GLY A 123 -5.55 20.98 -14.10
N THR A 124 -5.18 20.10 -13.16
CA THR A 124 -5.14 20.46 -11.71
C THR A 124 -3.78 20.90 -11.20
N ALA A 125 -2.77 20.99 -12.06
CA ALA A 125 -1.38 21.28 -11.65
C ALA A 125 -1.24 22.50 -10.73
N LYS A 126 -2.02 23.55 -10.97
CA LYS A 126 -1.98 24.82 -10.23
C LYS A 126 -3.01 24.88 -9.09
N ASP A 127 -3.88 23.89 -8.96
CA ASP A 127 -4.87 23.85 -7.91
C ASP A 127 -4.22 23.50 -6.55
N TYR A 128 -4.93 23.85 -5.48
CA TYR A 128 -4.57 23.49 -4.11
C TYR A 128 -5.39 22.28 -3.65
N PRO A 129 -4.91 21.50 -2.66
CA PRO A 129 -5.64 20.33 -2.16
C PRO A 129 -7.10 20.59 -1.78
N ALA A 130 -7.43 21.77 -1.26
CA ALA A 130 -8.80 22.15 -0.89
C ALA A 130 -9.76 22.27 -2.08
N GLN A 131 -9.26 22.42 -3.30
CA GLN A 131 -10.05 22.55 -4.53
C GLN A 131 -10.34 21.17 -5.17
N LEU A 132 -9.72 20.09 -4.68
CA LEU A 132 -9.85 18.75 -5.22
C LEU A 132 -10.90 17.94 -4.44
N SER A 133 -11.59 17.03 -5.14
CA SER A 133 -12.39 15.99 -4.49
C SER A 133 -11.53 15.03 -3.66
N GLY A 134 -12.15 14.25 -2.76
CA GLY A 134 -11.44 13.24 -1.96
C GLY A 134 -10.68 12.24 -2.82
N GLY A 135 -11.31 11.72 -3.88
CA GLY A 135 -10.66 10.80 -4.81
C GLY A 135 -9.50 11.44 -5.57
N MET A 136 -9.62 12.68 -6.00
CA MET A 136 -8.52 13.40 -6.66
C MET A 136 -7.34 13.63 -5.72
N ARG A 137 -7.58 13.94 -4.45
CA ARG A 137 -6.50 14.03 -3.44
C ARG A 137 -5.78 12.70 -3.24
N GLN A 138 -6.52 11.58 -3.18
CA GLN A 138 -5.91 10.24 -3.10
C GLN A 138 -5.06 9.90 -4.33
N ARG A 139 -5.54 10.25 -5.53
CA ARG A 139 -4.75 10.10 -6.77
C ARG A 139 -3.46 10.92 -6.74
N ALA A 140 -3.52 12.16 -6.25
CA ALA A 140 -2.33 13.01 -6.09
C ALA A 140 -1.34 12.42 -5.06
N ALA A 141 -1.83 11.89 -3.94
CA ALA A 141 -1.00 11.21 -2.95
C ALA A 141 -0.35 9.93 -3.51
N LEU A 142 -1.08 9.16 -4.33
CA LEU A 142 -0.52 7.98 -4.99
C LEU A 142 0.54 8.38 -6.03
N LEU A 143 0.32 9.43 -6.84
CA LEU A 143 1.32 9.94 -7.78
C LEU A 143 2.58 10.41 -7.05
N ARG A 144 2.43 11.12 -5.93
CA ARG A 144 3.56 11.50 -5.08
C ARG A 144 4.33 10.28 -4.58
N THR A 145 3.62 9.23 -4.18
CA THR A 145 4.20 7.96 -3.72
C THR A 145 4.95 7.25 -4.84
N TYR A 146 4.39 7.22 -6.04
CA TYR A 146 5.04 6.67 -7.23
C TYR A 146 6.33 7.43 -7.59
N LEU A 147 6.28 8.75 -7.61
CA LEU A 147 7.45 9.60 -7.92
C LEU A 147 8.57 9.49 -6.87
N PHE A 148 8.26 8.95 -5.69
CA PHE A 148 9.29 8.71 -4.69
C PHE A 148 10.22 7.55 -5.07
N SER A 149 9.74 6.36 -5.41
CA SER A 149 10.57 5.17 -5.63
C SER A 149 10.39 4.53 -7.00
N GLY A 150 9.17 4.40 -7.50
CA GLY A 150 8.88 3.74 -8.78
C GLY A 150 9.09 2.22 -8.80
N GLU A 151 9.61 1.59 -7.73
CA GLU A 151 9.89 0.15 -7.66
C GLU A 151 8.94 -0.60 -6.74
N ALA A 152 8.83 -0.14 -5.49
CA ALA A 152 7.96 -0.73 -4.50
C ALA A 152 7.29 0.36 -3.64
N ALA A 153 6.04 0.12 -3.27
CA ALA A 153 5.26 1.02 -2.43
C ALA A 153 4.51 0.29 -1.31
N LEU A 154 4.32 1.01 -0.22
CA LEU A 154 3.46 0.62 0.89
C LEU A 154 2.25 1.57 0.90
N LEU A 155 1.03 1.04 0.84
CA LEU A 155 -0.20 1.82 0.85
C LEU A 155 -1.04 1.43 2.07
N ASP A 156 -1.20 2.36 3.01
CA ASP A 156 -1.95 2.11 4.24
C ASP A 156 -3.40 2.58 4.07
N GLU A 157 -4.33 1.66 3.88
CA GLU A 157 -5.76 1.88 3.68
C GLU A 157 -6.08 2.97 2.63
N PRO A 158 -5.55 2.88 1.39
CA PRO A 158 -5.58 3.98 0.43
C PRO A 158 -6.99 4.39 -0.02
N PHE A 159 -8.02 3.56 0.22
CA PHE A 159 -9.39 3.80 -0.22
C PHE A 159 -10.40 3.94 0.92
N SER A 160 -9.95 3.90 2.19
CA SER A 160 -10.84 3.88 3.36
C SER A 160 -11.66 5.16 3.57
N ALA A 161 -11.18 6.29 3.04
CA ALA A 161 -11.83 7.60 3.19
C ALA A 161 -12.85 7.92 2.08
N LEU A 162 -13.12 6.97 1.16
CA LEU A 162 -14.00 7.18 0.00
C LEU A 162 -15.38 6.55 0.23
N ASP A 163 -16.41 7.19 -0.29
CA ASP A 163 -17.75 6.59 -0.37
C ASP A 163 -17.78 5.42 -1.35
N THR A 164 -18.82 4.58 -1.29
CA THR A 164 -18.89 3.31 -2.02
C THR A 164 -18.79 3.49 -3.55
N LEU A 165 -19.44 4.50 -4.13
CA LEU A 165 -19.39 4.71 -5.59
C LEU A 165 -18.03 5.22 -6.04
N THR A 166 -17.52 6.21 -5.35
CA THR A 166 -16.15 6.73 -5.57
C THR A 166 -15.10 5.65 -5.40
N LYS A 167 -15.29 4.72 -4.43
CA LYS A 167 -14.38 3.61 -4.17
C LYS A 167 -14.31 2.64 -5.35
N ALA A 168 -15.45 2.26 -5.94
CA ALA A 168 -15.48 1.35 -7.10
C ALA A 168 -14.76 1.96 -8.33
N ASP A 169 -14.99 3.25 -8.59
CA ASP A 169 -14.28 3.98 -9.65
C ASP A 169 -12.77 4.08 -9.39
N MET A 170 -12.40 4.29 -8.14
CA MET A 170 -11.00 4.34 -7.72
C MET A 170 -10.30 2.98 -7.86
N HIS A 171 -10.97 1.88 -7.57
CA HIS A 171 -10.40 0.53 -7.75
C HIS A 171 -10.13 0.25 -9.22
N ARG A 172 -11.08 0.52 -10.11
CA ARG A 172 -10.89 0.37 -11.57
C ARG A 172 -9.74 1.22 -12.08
N TRP A 173 -9.72 2.48 -11.69
CA TRP A 173 -8.65 3.39 -12.04
C TRP A 173 -7.30 2.91 -11.48
N TYR A 174 -7.25 2.50 -10.20
CA TYR A 174 -6.02 2.02 -9.57
C TYR A 174 -5.44 0.82 -10.30
N LEU A 175 -6.28 -0.17 -10.64
CA LEU A 175 -5.82 -1.35 -11.39
C LEU A 175 -5.26 -0.95 -12.76
N SER A 176 -5.91 -0.06 -13.50
CA SER A 176 -5.41 0.39 -14.81
C SER A 176 -4.05 1.10 -14.72
N VAL A 177 -3.87 1.95 -13.70
CA VAL A 177 -2.60 2.64 -13.47
C VAL A 177 -1.52 1.64 -13.04
N MET A 178 -1.82 0.69 -12.13
CA MET A 178 -0.84 -0.30 -11.66
C MET A 178 -0.38 -1.23 -12.79
N GLU A 179 -1.25 -1.56 -13.75
CA GLU A 179 -0.89 -2.33 -14.94
C GLU A 179 0.11 -1.57 -15.83
N GLU A 180 -0.10 -0.27 -16.00
CA GLU A 180 0.77 0.61 -16.78
C GLU A 180 2.14 0.81 -16.11
N ILE A 181 2.15 1.19 -14.82
CA ILE A 181 3.39 1.56 -14.10
C ILE A 181 4.12 0.38 -13.47
N ARG A 182 3.49 -0.79 -13.37
CA ARG A 182 4.01 -2.04 -12.79
C ARG A 182 4.68 -1.87 -11.42
N LEU A 183 4.10 -1.00 -10.58
CA LEU A 183 4.58 -0.75 -9.23
C LEU A 183 4.28 -1.93 -8.33
N SER A 184 5.32 -2.56 -7.78
CA SER A 184 5.15 -3.64 -6.79
C SER A 184 4.60 -3.05 -5.49
N THR A 185 3.51 -3.60 -4.95
CA THR A 185 2.81 -2.93 -3.87
C THR A 185 2.37 -3.87 -2.76
N PHE A 186 2.75 -3.56 -1.52
CA PHE A 186 1.99 -4.00 -0.36
C PHE A 186 0.93 -2.97 -0.03
N PHE A 187 -0.31 -3.40 0.17
CA PHE A 187 -1.33 -2.50 0.70
C PHE A 187 -2.12 -3.11 1.85
N ILE A 188 -2.41 -2.28 2.84
CA ILE A 188 -3.26 -2.64 3.96
C ILE A 188 -4.69 -2.28 3.60
N THR A 189 -5.60 -3.21 3.85
CA THR A 189 -7.03 -2.95 3.84
C THR A 189 -7.71 -3.75 4.95
N HIS A 190 -8.90 -3.35 5.34
CA HIS A 190 -9.81 -4.12 6.19
C HIS A 190 -10.99 -4.73 5.41
N ASP A 191 -11.05 -4.46 4.11
CA ASP A 191 -12.11 -4.89 3.19
C ASP A 191 -11.64 -6.13 2.41
N ILE A 192 -12.34 -7.26 2.61
CA ILE A 192 -12.01 -8.55 1.97
C ILE A 192 -12.24 -8.46 0.46
N ASP A 193 -13.32 -7.80 0.04
CA ASP A 193 -13.67 -7.68 -1.38
C ASP A 193 -12.59 -6.88 -2.12
N GLU A 194 -12.13 -5.79 -1.53
CA GLU A 194 -11.02 -5.00 -2.02
C GLU A 194 -9.73 -5.83 -2.13
N ALA A 195 -9.39 -6.60 -1.10
CA ALA A 195 -8.21 -7.45 -1.11
C ALA A 195 -8.27 -8.49 -2.24
N ILE A 196 -9.42 -9.14 -2.46
CA ILE A 196 -9.59 -10.13 -3.53
C ILE A 196 -9.56 -9.45 -4.91
N LEU A 197 -10.20 -8.29 -5.07
CA LEU A 197 -10.27 -7.61 -6.36
C LEU A 197 -8.93 -7.06 -6.83
N LEU A 198 -8.13 -6.53 -5.92
CA LEU A 198 -6.94 -5.77 -6.27
C LEU A 198 -5.64 -6.58 -6.22
N SER A 199 -5.56 -7.67 -5.43
CA SER A 199 -4.28 -8.33 -5.14
C SER A 199 -4.07 -9.63 -5.89
N ASP A 200 -2.81 -9.95 -6.17
CA ASP A 200 -2.39 -11.28 -6.60
C ASP A 200 -2.35 -12.25 -5.42
N ARG A 201 -2.09 -11.72 -4.21
CA ARG A 201 -1.99 -12.48 -2.98
C ARG A 201 -2.54 -11.69 -1.79
N VAL A 202 -3.24 -12.39 -0.90
CA VAL A 202 -3.82 -11.85 0.33
C VAL A 202 -3.14 -12.50 1.52
N CYS A 203 -2.46 -11.71 2.35
CA CYS A 203 -1.78 -12.15 3.55
C CYS A 203 -2.60 -11.76 4.79
N LEU A 204 -2.79 -12.68 5.72
CA LEU A 204 -3.50 -12.41 6.98
C LEU A 204 -2.50 -12.19 8.11
N LEU A 205 -2.48 -10.96 8.65
CA LEU A 205 -1.74 -10.63 9.86
C LEU A 205 -2.64 -10.85 11.08
N GLY A 206 -2.26 -11.78 11.96
CA GLY A 206 -3.03 -12.16 13.13
C GLY A 206 -2.19 -12.48 14.34
N GLY A 207 -2.85 -12.70 15.49
CA GLY A 207 -2.18 -12.99 16.77
C GLY A 207 -1.82 -11.72 17.58
N ARG A 208 -1.29 -11.95 18.76
CA ARG A 208 -0.69 -10.93 19.66
C ARG A 208 0.48 -11.58 20.37
N PRO A 209 1.73 -11.34 19.91
CA PRO A 209 2.15 -10.43 18.81
C PRO A 209 1.68 -10.86 17.43
N GLY A 210 1.61 -9.88 16.50
CA GLY A 210 1.18 -10.09 15.13
C GLY A 210 2.21 -10.86 14.30
N SER A 211 1.75 -11.87 13.57
CA SER A 211 2.56 -12.63 12.58
C SER A 211 1.71 -12.98 11.36
N ILE A 212 2.34 -13.39 10.27
CA ILE A 212 1.59 -13.87 9.09
C ILE A 212 1.03 -15.26 9.40
N ARG A 213 -0.29 -15.39 9.36
CA ARG A 213 -1.01 -16.61 9.76
C ARG A 213 -1.58 -17.40 8.59
N ALA A 214 -1.78 -16.75 7.46
CA ALA A 214 -2.23 -17.40 6.24
C ALA A 214 -1.91 -16.51 5.04
N GLU A 215 -1.76 -17.16 3.88
CA GLU A 215 -1.63 -16.52 2.58
C GLU A 215 -2.59 -17.19 1.61
N PHE A 216 -3.27 -16.38 0.78
CA PHE A 216 -4.19 -16.83 -0.25
C PHE A 216 -3.74 -16.25 -1.58
N LYS A 217 -3.42 -17.11 -2.52
CA LYS A 217 -3.16 -16.72 -3.91
C LYS A 217 -4.48 -16.57 -4.63
N ILE A 218 -4.66 -15.46 -5.33
CA ILE A 218 -5.85 -15.21 -6.15
C ILE A 218 -5.51 -15.51 -7.60
N ASP A 219 -5.88 -16.71 -8.05
CA ASP A 219 -5.53 -17.22 -9.40
C ASP A 219 -6.41 -16.64 -10.52
N GLU A 220 -6.95 -15.45 -10.34
CA GLU A 220 -7.67 -14.70 -11.37
C GLU A 220 -6.78 -13.55 -11.86
N PRO A 221 -6.52 -13.46 -13.19
CA PRO A 221 -5.67 -12.40 -13.72
C PRO A 221 -6.26 -11.00 -13.50
N ARG A 222 -5.40 -10.02 -13.40
CA ARG A 222 -5.79 -8.59 -13.36
C ARG A 222 -5.78 -8.01 -14.79
N PRO A 223 -6.61 -6.98 -15.10
CA PRO A 223 -7.60 -6.34 -14.22
C PRO A 223 -8.84 -7.22 -14.05
N ARG A 224 -9.33 -7.36 -12.81
CA ARG A 224 -10.53 -8.14 -12.50
C ARG A 224 -11.78 -7.32 -12.79
N THR A 225 -12.76 -7.98 -13.43
CA THR A 225 -14.00 -7.35 -13.88
C THR A 225 -15.10 -7.43 -12.82
N GLU A 226 -16.20 -6.71 -13.04
CA GLU A 226 -17.41 -6.82 -12.22
C GLU A 226 -18.00 -8.24 -12.26
N ASP A 227 -17.88 -8.94 -13.41
CA ASP A 227 -18.35 -10.33 -13.53
C ASP A 227 -17.57 -11.27 -12.60
N PHE A 228 -16.27 -11.06 -12.42
CA PHE A 228 -15.52 -11.83 -11.44
C PHE A 228 -16.02 -11.56 -10.03
N ALA A 229 -16.33 -10.32 -9.67
CA ALA A 229 -16.86 -9.98 -8.34
C ALA A 229 -18.22 -10.64 -8.03
N LEU A 230 -18.98 -11.02 -9.06
CA LEU A 230 -20.27 -11.72 -8.95
C LEU A 230 -20.13 -13.25 -9.09
N SER A 231 -18.92 -13.77 -9.35
CA SER A 231 -18.67 -15.19 -9.60
C SER A 231 -18.67 -16.05 -8.33
N GLU A 232 -18.97 -17.33 -8.49
CA GLU A 232 -18.84 -18.31 -7.39
C GLU A 232 -17.41 -18.41 -6.88
N ARG A 233 -16.41 -18.24 -7.79
CA ARG A 233 -14.99 -18.27 -7.44
C ARG A 233 -14.60 -17.12 -6.50
N PHE A 234 -15.12 -15.92 -6.74
CA PHE A 234 -14.95 -14.79 -5.82
C PHE A 234 -15.55 -15.07 -4.44
N LEU A 235 -16.77 -15.62 -4.43
CA LEU A 235 -17.45 -15.98 -3.17
C LEU A 235 -16.68 -17.07 -2.40
N GLU A 236 -16.04 -18.00 -3.10
CA GLU A 236 -15.21 -19.02 -2.47
C GLU A 236 -13.98 -18.41 -1.78
N TYR A 237 -13.22 -17.53 -2.46
CA TYR A 237 -12.13 -16.78 -1.81
C TYR A 237 -12.62 -16.00 -0.60
N LYS A 238 -13.75 -15.31 -0.72
CA LYS A 238 -14.34 -14.52 0.37
C LYS A 238 -14.71 -15.40 1.57
N ARG A 239 -15.29 -16.59 1.34
CA ARG A 239 -15.61 -17.56 2.40
C ARG A 239 -14.35 -18.04 3.13
N GLN A 240 -13.33 -18.46 2.38
CA GLN A 240 -12.07 -18.96 2.94
C GLN A 240 -11.36 -17.89 3.78
N ILE A 241 -11.19 -16.69 3.24
CA ILE A 241 -10.55 -15.56 3.94
C ILE A 241 -11.35 -15.17 5.19
N SER A 242 -12.70 -15.06 5.06
CA SER A 242 -13.57 -14.71 6.19
C SER A 242 -13.54 -15.76 7.30
N ALA A 243 -13.53 -17.06 6.95
CA ALA A 243 -13.43 -18.14 7.92
C ALA A 243 -12.12 -18.05 8.70
N LYS A 244 -10.99 -17.86 8.01
CA LYS A 244 -9.68 -17.74 8.66
C LYS A 244 -9.56 -16.49 9.52
N LEU A 245 -10.11 -15.35 9.09
CA LEU A 245 -10.15 -14.14 9.92
C LEU A 245 -10.97 -14.32 11.20
N LYS A 246 -12.11 -15.07 11.14
CA LYS A 246 -12.92 -15.38 12.31
C LYS A 246 -12.16 -16.29 13.30
N GLU A 247 -11.47 -17.31 12.78
CA GLU A 247 -10.60 -18.19 13.59
C GLU A 247 -9.54 -17.36 14.33
N LEU A 248 -8.80 -16.50 13.59
CA LEU A 248 -7.77 -15.63 14.17
C LEU A 248 -8.33 -14.58 15.16
N ALA A 249 -9.58 -14.18 15.01
CA ALA A 249 -10.25 -13.30 15.96
C ALA A 249 -10.61 -14.04 17.27
N ALA A 250 -11.00 -15.32 17.19
CA ALA A 250 -11.31 -16.16 18.35
C ALA A 250 -10.05 -16.49 19.20
N GLU A 251 -8.88 -16.63 18.58
CA GLU A 251 -7.59 -16.84 19.29
C GLU A 251 -7.15 -15.63 20.15
N ARG A 252 -7.84 -14.48 20.05
CA ARG A 252 -7.52 -13.25 20.79
C ARG A 252 -8.16 -13.16 22.17
N HIS A 253 -9.10 -14.03 22.45
CA HIS A 253 -9.85 -14.12 23.71
C HIS A 253 -9.39 -15.30 24.54
#